data_7781dc498cc96d1abdf0af643f08d600
#
_entry.id   7781dc498cc96d1abdf0af643f08d600
#
_cell.length_a   1.000
_cell.length_b   1.000
_cell.length_c   1.000
_cell.angle_alpha   90.00
_cell.angle_beta   90.00
_cell.angle_gamma   90.00
#
_symmetry.space_group_name_H-M   'P 1'
#
loop_
_entity.id
_entity.type
_entity.pdbx_description
1 polymer ?
#
loop_
_entity_poly.entity_id
_entity_poly.type
_entity_poly.pdbx_seq_one_letter_code
_entity_poly.pdbx_strand_id
1 'polypeptide(L)'
;ITAPRQSPTLNIAVRELKQAWKGLPVTLALKKDKQLSPEGFRIRQVNGKLTVTSPSETGLLYAAYHLIRLQEMRNFGKPSETDQEITENPAYDLRILNHWDNLDRSIERGYAGKSLWNWEELPGTLSDRYEAYARANASIGINATVLNNVNASSKILSAEYLEKVKALADIFRPYGIKVYLSINFASPMQLGGLSTADPLDKDVIAWWKQKAKEIYRTIPDFGGFLVKANSEGQPGPCDFNRTHAEGANMLADALKPYKGIVMWRAFVYSPTDADRACLLYTSPSP
;
A
#
# COMPACT_ATOMS: atom_id res chain seq x y z
N ILE A 1 18.71 -8.73 21.62
CA ILE A 1 18.47 -8.27 20.26
C ILE A 1 19.33 -7.04 20.02
N THR A 2 20.15 -7.05 18.96
CA THR A 2 20.98 -5.93 18.56
C THR A 2 20.51 -5.42 17.20
N ALA A 3 20.36 -4.10 17.05
CA ALA A 3 19.96 -3.45 15.80
C ALA A 3 21.08 -2.48 15.31
N PRO A 4 21.18 -2.24 13.99
CA PRO A 4 22.27 -1.43 13.42
C PRO A 4 22.16 0.06 13.76
N ARG A 5 20.94 0.53 14.03
CA ARG A 5 20.62 1.92 14.43
C ARG A 5 19.24 2.00 15.05
N GLN A 6 18.87 3.18 15.54
CA GLN A 6 17.49 3.46 15.94
C GLN A 6 16.72 4.07 14.77
N SER A 7 15.54 3.54 14.50
CA SER A 7 14.54 4.10 13.59
C SER A 7 13.16 3.59 13.99
N PRO A 8 12.06 4.23 13.57
CA PRO A 8 10.72 3.75 13.88
C PRO A 8 10.51 2.28 13.49
N THR A 9 10.91 1.87 12.28
CA THR A 9 10.76 0.49 11.78
C THR A 9 11.61 -0.51 12.56
N LEU A 10 12.88 -0.20 12.83
CA LEU A 10 13.75 -1.08 13.59
C LEU A 10 13.35 -1.17 15.07
N ASN A 11 12.81 -0.09 15.64
CA ASN A 11 12.28 -0.13 17.01
C ASN A 11 11.09 -1.10 17.11
N ILE A 12 10.23 -1.16 16.08
CA ILE A 12 9.15 -2.15 15.99
C ILE A 12 9.75 -3.56 15.90
N ALA A 13 10.68 -3.82 14.99
CA ALA A 13 11.31 -5.14 14.85
C ALA A 13 11.95 -5.62 16.16
N VAL A 14 12.65 -4.74 16.86
CA VAL A 14 13.25 -5.03 18.17
C VAL A 14 12.19 -5.28 19.24
N ARG A 15 11.11 -4.49 19.27
CA ARG A 15 9.98 -4.66 20.19
C ARG A 15 9.33 -6.04 20.01
N GLU A 16 8.98 -6.40 18.78
CA GLU A 16 8.37 -7.68 18.45
C GLU A 16 9.27 -8.86 18.87
N LEU A 17 10.56 -8.81 18.54
CA LEU A 17 11.50 -9.84 18.95
C LEU A 17 11.68 -9.91 20.46
N LYS A 18 11.74 -8.78 21.18
CA LYS A 18 11.83 -8.79 22.65
C LYS A 18 10.60 -9.38 23.32
N GLN A 19 9.42 -9.20 22.72
CA GLN A 19 8.16 -9.71 23.28
C GLN A 19 7.94 -11.20 23.01
N ALA A 20 8.29 -11.69 21.82
CA ALA A 20 7.89 -13.02 21.38
C ALA A 20 9.06 -14.00 21.18
N TRP A 21 10.28 -13.52 20.88
CA TRP A 21 11.42 -14.39 20.60
C TRP A 21 12.07 -14.91 21.88
N LYS A 22 12.22 -16.23 21.98
CA LYS A 22 12.81 -16.95 23.14
C LYS A 22 14.08 -17.73 22.77
N GLY A 23 14.55 -17.57 21.52
CA GLY A 23 15.70 -18.29 20.99
C GLY A 23 17.03 -17.58 21.25
N LEU A 24 18.03 -17.94 20.45
CA LEU A 24 19.39 -17.39 20.48
C LEU A 24 19.39 -15.85 20.36
N PRO A 25 20.43 -15.17 20.86
CA PRO A 25 20.62 -13.74 20.64
C PRO A 25 20.59 -13.40 19.14
N VAL A 26 19.80 -12.40 18.76
CA VAL A 26 19.62 -11.97 17.36
C VAL A 26 20.37 -10.67 17.10
N THR A 27 21.16 -10.65 16.02
CA THR A 27 21.76 -9.43 15.47
C THR A 27 21.09 -9.09 14.15
N LEU A 28 20.44 -7.92 14.08
CA LEU A 28 19.90 -7.33 12.87
C LEU A 28 20.96 -6.46 12.20
N ALA A 29 21.18 -6.61 10.89
CA ALA A 29 22.19 -5.84 10.16
C ALA A 29 21.67 -5.39 8.78
N LEU A 30 21.83 -4.11 8.47
CA LEU A 30 21.59 -3.58 7.12
C LEU A 30 22.78 -3.93 6.24
N LYS A 31 22.56 -4.68 5.18
CA LYS A 31 23.60 -5.10 4.24
C LYS A 31 23.05 -5.18 2.83
N LYS A 32 23.70 -4.50 1.90
CA LYS A 32 23.42 -4.67 0.47
C LYS A 32 23.78 -6.09 0.04
N ASP A 33 22.86 -6.77 -0.62
CA ASP A 33 23.06 -8.10 -1.18
C ASP A 33 22.34 -8.15 -2.53
N LYS A 34 23.05 -8.52 -3.59
CA LYS A 34 22.50 -8.58 -4.96
C LYS A 34 21.47 -9.71 -5.15
N GLN A 35 21.44 -10.67 -4.25
CA GLN A 35 20.50 -11.80 -4.28
C GLN A 35 19.20 -11.46 -3.54
N LEU A 36 19.16 -10.34 -2.81
CA LEU A 36 18.00 -9.89 -2.06
C LEU A 36 17.31 -8.72 -2.77
N SER A 37 15.99 -8.82 -2.90
CA SER A 37 15.15 -7.68 -3.23
C SER A 37 15.19 -6.62 -2.11
N PRO A 38 14.70 -5.40 -2.32
CA PRO A 38 14.70 -4.37 -1.28
C PRO A 38 14.04 -4.80 0.04
N GLU A 39 13.06 -5.70 -0.01
CA GLU A 39 12.34 -6.23 1.17
C GLU A 39 12.73 -7.68 1.50
N GLY A 40 13.67 -8.25 0.75
CA GLY A 40 14.22 -9.58 1.02
C GLY A 40 15.12 -9.60 2.25
N PHE A 41 15.32 -10.77 2.81
CA PHE A 41 16.20 -10.95 3.97
C PHE A 41 16.88 -12.32 3.97
N ARG A 42 17.95 -12.40 4.75
CA ARG A 42 18.68 -13.64 5.01
C ARG A 42 18.86 -13.83 6.51
N ILE A 43 18.57 -15.03 6.97
CA ILE A 43 18.75 -15.46 8.37
C ILE A 43 19.85 -16.52 8.38
N ARG A 44 20.88 -16.30 9.19
CA ARG A 44 21.98 -17.25 9.37
C ARG A 44 22.13 -17.61 10.84
N GLN A 45 22.12 -18.90 11.13
CA GLN A 45 22.49 -19.44 12.45
C GLN A 45 23.82 -20.18 12.29
N VAL A 46 24.87 -19.62 12.87
CA VAL A 46 26.25 -20.14 12.78
C VAL A 46 26.89 -20.06 14.17
N ASN A 47 27.46 -21.16 14.64
CA ASN A 47 28.16 -21.24 15.93
C ASN A 47 27.35 -20.65 17.09
N GLY A 48 26.06 -20.96 17.17
CA GLY A 48 25.16 -20.47 18.24
C GLY A 48 24.81 -18.99 18.17
N LYS A 49 25.13 -18.29 17.07
CA LYS A 49 24.80 -16.89 16.81
C LYS A 49 23.77 -16.80 15.67
N LEU A 50 22.79 -15.93 15.86
CA LEU A 50 21.75 -15.67 14.85
C LEU A 50 21.92 -14.27 14.28
N THR A 51 22.19 -14.21 12.98
CA THR A 51 22.33 -12.93 12.25
C THR A 51 21.26 -12.83 11.19
N VAL A 52 20.60 -11.70 11.13
CA VAL A 52 19.61 -11.35 10.10
C VAL A 52 20.15 -10.19 9.30
N THR A 53 20.19 -10.34 7.98
CA THR A 53 20.62 -9.29 7.06
C THR A 53 19.55 -8.96 6.04
N SER A 54 19.41 -7.68 5.69
CA SER A 54 18.53 -7.18 4.65
C SER A 54 19.08 -5.89 4.05
N PRO A 55 18.74 -5.56 2.79
CA PRO A 55 19.05 -4.26 2.21
C PRO A 55 18.26 -3.10 2.84
N SER A 56 17.12 -3.37 3.49
CA SER A 56 16.24 -2.36 4.05
C SER A 56 15.79 -2.69 5.48
N GLU A 57 15.31 -1.65 6.18
CA GLU A 57 14.71 -1.80 7.52
C GLU A 57 13.40 -2.61 7.48
N THR A 58 12.60 -2.44 6.40
CA THR A 58 11.36 -3.20 6.18
C THR A 58 11.65 -4.69 6.05
N GLY A 59 12.69 -5.07 5.30
CA GLY A 59 13.10 -6.47 5.21
C GLY A 59 13.58 -7.03 6.56
N LEU A 60 14.24 -6.24 7.41
CA LEU A 60 14.59 -6.66 8.78
C LEU A 60 13.34 -6.82 9.66
N LEU A 61 12.32 -5.97 9.49
CA LEU A 61 11.03 -6.12 10.18
C LEU A 61 10.32 -7.41 9.76
N TYR A 62 10.26 -7.70 8.46
CA TYR A 62 9.67 -8.94 7.94
C TYR A 62 10.42 -10.17 8.44
N ALA A 63 11.75 -10.09 8.49
CA ALA A 63 12.57 -11.16 9.06
C ALA A 63 12.30 -11.39 10.55
N ALA A 64 12.06 -10.31 11.33
CA ALA A 64 11.69 -10.44 12.73
C ALA A 64 10.39 -11.23 12.91
N TYR A 65 9.36 -10.92 12.14
CA TYR A 65 8.11 -11.69 12.14
C TYR A 65 8.31 -13.12 11.64
N HIS A 66 9.17 -13.31 10.64
CA HIS A 66 9.48 -14.64 10.12
C HIS A 66 10.19 -15.51 11.17
N LEU A 67 11.14 -14.96 11.91
CA LEU A 67 11.80 -15.64 13.02
C LEU A 67 10.80 -16.11 14.09
N ILE A 68 9.88 -15.23 14.48
CA ILE A 68 8.83 -15.57 15.46
C ILE A 68 7.99 -16.75 14.95
N ARG A 69 7.58 -16.73 13.68
CA ARG A 69 6.85 -17.86 13.07
C ARG A 69 7.66 -19.15 13.02
N LEU A 70 8.93 -19.07 12.65
CA LEU A 70 9.81 -20.24 12.63
C LEU A 70 10.00 -20.85 14.01
N GLN A 71 10.12 -20.02 15.05
CA GLN A 71 10.18 -20.49 16.42
C GLN A 71 8.94 -21.29 16.81
N GLU A 72 7.74 -20.76 16.51
CA GLU A 72 6.47 -21.39 16.85
C GLU A 72 6.21 -22.68 16.03
N MET A 73 6.56 -22.67 14.76
CA MET A 73 6.23 -23.76 13.82
C MET A 73 7.30 -24.87 13.79
N ARG A 74 8.57 -24.53 13.98
CA ARG A 74 9.70 -25.43 13.70
C ARG A 74 10.74 -25.51 14.82
N ASN A 75 10.47 -24.94 15.99
CA ASN A 75 11.46 -24.83 17.07
C ASN A 75 12.80 -24.20 16.64
N PHE A 76 12.79 -23.31 15.65
CA PHE A 76 13.98 -22.65 15.12
C PHE A 76 14.61 -21.71 16.17
N GLY A 77 15.94 -21.51 16.09
CA GLY A 77 16.66 -20.58 16.96
C GLY A 77 17.10 -21.18 18.29
N LYS A 78 17.04 -22.50 18.45
CA LYS A 78 17.72 -23.24 19.52
C LYS A 78 19.17 -23.48 19.13
N PRO A 79 20.08 -23.73 20.08
CA PRO A 79 21.42 -24.19 19.78
C PRO A 79 21.37 -25.41 18.86
N SER A 80 22.14 -25.37 17.77
CA SER A 80 22.25 -26.45 16.80
C SER A 80 23.71 -26.66 16.46
N GLU A 81 24.12 -27.93 16.26
CA GLU A 81 25.46 -28.29 15.80
C GLU A 81 25.65 -28.02 14.31
N THR A 82 24.55 -27.86 13.55
CA THR A 82 24.59 -27.59 12.13
C THR A 82 24.26 -26.12 11.83
N ASP A 83 25.04 -25.53 10.95
CA ASP A 83 24.77 -24.20 10.41
C ASP A 83 23.47 -24.20 9.60
N GLN A 84 22.68 -23.15 9.73
CA GLN A 84 21.43 -23.00 9.01
C GLN A 84 21.38 -21.64 8.31
N GLU A 85 20.90 -21.63 7.07
CA GLU A 85 20.66 -20.40 6.33
C GLU A 85 19.26 -20.43 5.68
N ILE A 86 18.52 -19.34 5.82
CA ILE A 86 17.22 -19.11 5.20
C ILE A 86 17.34 -17.81 4.41
N THR A 87 16.96 -17.84 3.15
CA THR A 87 16.89 -16.66 2.29
C THR A 87 15.46 -16.52 1.78
N GLU A 88 14.86 -15.35 1.98
CA GLU A 88 13.50 -15.05 1.55
C GLU A 88 13.48 -13.76 0.72
N ASN A 89 12.77 -13.81 -0.38
CA ASN A 89 12.45 -12.67 -1.23
C ASN A 89 10.96 -12.67 -1.52
N PRO A 90 10.27 -11.53 -1.39
CA PRO A 90 8.91 -11.42 -1.88
C PRO A 90 8.82 -11.71 -3.38
N ALA A 91 7.85 -12.52 -3.80
CA ALA A 91 7.63 -12.85 -5.21
C ALA A 91 7.12 -11.64 -6.02
N TYR A 92 6.47 -10.69 -5.35
CA TYR A 92 5.92 -9.46 -5.95
C TYR A 92 6.39 -8.24 -5.17
N ASP A 93 6.69 -7.15 -5.87
CA ASP A 93 7.12 -5.90 -5.25
C ASP A 93 5.97 -5.18 -4.54
N LEU A 94 4.75 -5.28 -5.07
CA LEU A 94 3.54 -4.68 -4.51
C LEU A 94 2.57 -5.76 -4.03
N ARG A 95 2.28 -5.76 -2.72
CA ARG A 95 1.33 -6.65 -2.06
C ARG A 95 0.34 -5.78 -1.31
N ILE A 96 -0.82 -5.54 -1.94
CA ILE A 96 -1.77 -4.51 -1.55
C ILE A 96 -3.10 -5.10 -1.12
N LEU A 97 -3.67 -4.60 -0.01
CA LEU A 97 -5.07 -4.81 0.35
C LEU A 97 -5.92 -3.66 -0.20
N ASN A 98 -7.03 -4.00 -0.82
CA ASN A 98 -7.99 -3.04 -1.34
C ASN A 98 -9.25 -3.03 -0.47
N HIS A 99 -9.43 -1.96 0.31
CA HIS A 99 -10.62 -1.75 1.11
C HIS A 99 -11.75 -1.16 0.26
N TRP A 100 -12.98 -1.57 0.58
CA TRP A 100 -14.19 -1.03 -0.05
C TRP A 100 -14.97 -0.18 0.95
N ASP A 101 -14.23 0.57 1.75
CA ASP A 101 -14.71 1.38 2.85
C ASP A 101 -15.17 2.74 2.36
N ASN A 102 -16.39 3.13 2.70
CA ASN A 102 -16.96 4.43 2.37
C ASN A 102 -16.65 5.47 3.45
N LEU A 103 -16.80 6.74 3.10
CA LEU A 103 -16.49 7.85 4.02
C LEU A 103 -17.51 7.99 5.17
N ASP A 104 -18.71 7.41 5.01
CA ASP A 104 -19.74 7.29 6.04
C ASP A 104 -19.59 6.04 6.93
N ARG A 105 -18.47 5.32 6.79
CA ARG A 105 -18.13 4.07 7.47
C ARG A 105 -18.89 2.83 7.02
N SER A 106 -19.81 2.91 6.08
CA SER A 106 -20.34 1.71 5.44
C SER A 106 -19.27 1.02 4.59
N ILE A 107 -19.42 -0.27 4.33
CA ILE A 107 -18.54 -1.05 3.46
C ILE A 107 -19.33 -1.48 2.24
N GLU A 108 -18.76 -1.33 1.06
CA GLU A 108 -19.34 -1.60 -0.24
C GLU A 108 -20.68 -0.85 -0.38
N ARG A 109 -21.79 -1.55 -0.52
CA ARG A 109 -23.16 -1.02 -0.62
C ARG A 109 -23.89 -1.07 0.73
N GLY A 110 -23.17 -1.17 1.84
CA GLY A 110 -23.70 -1.17 3.19
C GLY A 110 -24.00 -2.57 3.78
N TYR A 111 -23.72 -3.64 3.06
CA TYR A 111 -24.01 -5.00 3.54
C TYR A 111 -22.85 -5.72 4.23
N ALA A 112 -21.64 -5.17 4.15
CA ALA A 112 -20.43 -5.83 4.63
C ALA A 112 -19.93 -5.33 6.01
N GLY A 113 -20.78 -4.68 6.79
CA GLY A 113 -20.44 -4.18 8.12
C GLY A 113 -19.93 -2.74 8.15
N LYS A 114 -19.05 -2.43 9.11
CA LYS A 114 -18.50 -1.07 9.30
C LYS A 114 -17.02 -1.02 9.02
N SER A 115 -16.59 0.07 8.37
CA SER A 115 -15.20 0.40 8.09
C SER A 115 -14.33 0.31 9.34
N LEU A 116 -13.09 -0.14 9.16
CA LEU A 116 -12.05 -0.08 10.16
C LEU A 116 -11.70 1.37 10.50
N TRP A 117 -11.75 2.26 9.50
CA TRP A 117 -11.43 3.68 9.62
C TRP A 117 -12.62 4.46 10.15
N ASN A 118 -12.41 5.27 11.20
CA ASN A 118 -13.40 6.23 11.65
C ASN A 118 -13.02 7.63 11.16
N TRP A 119 -13.52 7.99 9.98
CA TRP A 119 -13.21 9.25 9.32
C TRP A 119 -13.68 10.49 10.11
N GLU A 120 -14.66 10.36 10.99
CA GLU A 120 -15.16 11.46 11.82
C GLU A 120 -14.19 11.78 12.96
N GLU A 121 -13.54 10.76 13.54
CA GLU A 121 -12.61 10.91 14.64
C GLU A 121 -11.21 11.32 14.18
N LEU A 122 -10.83 10.94 12.93
CA LEU A 122 -9.54 11.28 12.35
C LEU A 122 -9.45 12.77 11.99
N PRO A 123 -8.30 13.42 12.15
CA PRO A 123 -7.03 12.91 12.71
C PRO A 123 -6.92 13.03 14.23
N GLY A 124 -7.97 13.52 14.91
CA GLY A 124 -7.93 13.87 16.34
C GLY A 124 -7.82 12.67 17.27
N THR A 125 -8.47 11.54 16.93
CA THR A 125 -8.41 10.29 17.69
C THR A 125 -7.85 9.17 16.84
N LEU A 126 -6.77 8.56 17.31
CA LEU A 126 -6.10 7.43 16.66
C LEU A 126 -6.41 6.16 17.44
N SER A 127 -7.25 5.30 16.88
CA SER A 127 -7.58 4.02 17.48
C SER A 127 -6.39 3.05 17.42
N ASP A 128 -6.14 2.31 18.49
CA ASP A 128 -5.12 1.24 18.54
C ASP A 128 -5.32 0.16 17.46
N ARG A 129 -6.55 0.05 16.92
CA ARG A 129 -6.88 -0.85 15.81
C ARG A 129 -6.08 -0.54 14.55
N TYR A 130 -5.70 0.72 14.32
CA TYR A 130 -4.94 1.11 13.13
C TYR A 130 -3.50 0.58 13.21
N GLU A 131 -2.86 0.66 14.39
CA GLU A 131 -1.55 0.05 14.59
C GLU A 131 -1.64 -1.48 14.55
N ALA A 132 -2.67 -2.07 15.17
CA ALA A 132 -2.91 -3.52 15.11
C ALA A 132 -3.09 -4.01 13.68
N TYR A 133 -3.82 -3.26 12.83
CA TYR A 133 -3.95 -3.53 11.39
C TYR A 133 -2.58 -3.49 10.69
N ALA A 134 -1.81 -2.43 10.91
CA ALA A 134 -0.48 -2.30 10.28
C ALA A 134 0.45 -3.44 10.70
N ARG A 135 0.47 -3.78 12.00
CA ARG A 135 1.24 -4.89 12.55
C ARG A 135 0.86 -6.23 11.92
N ALA A 136 -0.44 -6.54 11.84
CA ALA A 136 -0.94 -7.78 11.25
C ALA A 136 -0.52 -7.90 9.77
N ASN A 137 -0.69 -6.83 8.99
CA ASN A 137 -0.33 -6.81 7.57
C ASN A 137 1.18 -6.93 7.35
N ALA A 138 2.00 -6.17 8.07
CA ALA A 138 3.45 -6.28 7.99
C ALA A 138 3.95 -7.67 8.39
N SER A 139 3.28 -8.32 9.35
CA SER A 139 3.67 -9.66 9.80
C SER A 139 3.60 -10.73 8.69
N ILE A 140 2.79 -10.51 7.67
CA ILE A 140 2.66 -11.39 6.49
C ILE A 140 3.23 -10.77 5.21
N GLY A 141 3.93 -9.64 5.32
CA GLY A 141 4.61 -8.98 4.21
C GLY A 141 3.73 -8.15 3.30
N ILE A 142 2.53 -7.77 3.71
CA ILE A 142 1.71 -6.77 3.00
C ILE A 142 2.36 -5.39 3.16
N ASN A 143 2.60 -4.70 2.04
CA ASN A 143 3.33 -3.43 2.01
C ASN A 143 2.53 -2.24 1.48
N ALA A 144 1.24 -2.43 1.23
CA ALA A 144 0.38 -1.37 0.73
C ALA A 144 -1.10 -1.59 1.08
N THR A 145 -1.86 -0.50 1.13
CA THR A 145 -3.31 -0.54 1.34
C THR A 145 -4.01 0.58 0.58
N VAL A 146 -5.11 0.27 -0.11
CA VAL A 146 -6.08 1.26 -0.60
C VAL A 146 -7.11 1.48 0.48
N LEU A 147 -7.28 2.72 0.95
CA LEU A 147 -8.07 3.01 2.14
C LEU A 147 -9.57 3.08 1.92
N ASN A 148 -10.03 3.32 0.68
CA ASN A 148 -11.42 3.62 0.40
C ASN A 148 -11.97 2.84 -0.80
N ASN A 149 -13.29 2.77 -0.84
CA ASN A 149 -14.05 2.07 -1.89
C ASN A 149 -13.69 2.59 -3.30
N VAL A 150 -13.65 1.67 -4.24
CA VAL A 150 -13.48 1.97 -5.68
C VAL A 150 -14.62 2.82 -6.25
N ASN A 151 -15.80 2.80 -5.66
CA ASN A 151 -16.90 3.75 -5.91
C ASN A 151 -16.61 5.05 -5.15
N ALA A 152 -15.51 5.70 -5.49
CA ALA A 152 -14.92 6.75 -4.69
C ALA A 152 -15.72 8.04 -4.73
N SER A 153 -15.89 8.66 -3.56
CA SER A 153 -16.28 10.06 -3.44
C SER A 153 -15.08 10.97 -3.68
N SER A 154 -15.24 12.00 -4.50
CA SER A 154 -14.19 13.02 -4.71
C SER A 154 -13.75 13.71 -3.42
N LYS A 155 -14.60 13.71 -2.39
CA LYS A 155 -14.32 14.30 -1.08
C LYS A 155 -13.06 13.75 -0.43
N ILE A 156 -12.68 12.49 -0.74
CA ILE A 156 -11.43 11.88 -0.23
C ILE A 156 -10.17 12.69 -0.59
N LEU A 157 -10.23 13.47 -1.68
CA LEU A 157 -9.13 14.32 -2.16
C LEU A 157 -9.19 15.76 -1.61
N SER A 158 -10.15 16.09 -0.75
CA SER A 158 -10.19 17.41 -0.08
C SER A 158 -9.05 17.55 0.95
N ALA A 159 -8.64 18.79 1.23
CA ALA A 159 -7.59 19.05 2.23
C ALA A 159 -7.93 18.44 3.59
N GLU A 160 -9.21 18.52 4.02
CA GLU A 160 -9.69 17.89 5.25
C GLU A 160 -9.40 16.37 5.28
N TYR A 161 -9.79 15.66 4.22
CA TYR A 161 -9.59 14.21 4.18
C TYR A 161 -8.14 13.80 3.97
N LEU A 162 -7.33 14.60 3.26
CA LEU A 162 -5.91 14.34 3.13
C LEU A 162 -5.17 14.36 4.47
N GLU A 163 -5.58 15.23 5.42
CA GLU A 163 -5.03 15.21 6.78
C GLU A 163 -5.43 13.92 7.54
N LYS A 164 -6.65 13.42 7.34
CA LYS A 164 -7.11 12.13 7.90
C LYS A 164 -6.34 10.95 7.32
N VAL A 165 -6.14 10.96 6.00
CA VAL A 165 -5.31 9.94 5.30
C VAL A 165 -3.86 10.00 5.77
N LYS A 166 -3.31 11.20 5.96
CA LYS A 166 -1.96 11.40 6.51
C LYS A 166 -1.81 10.75 7.88
N ALA A 167 -2.79 10.92 8.76
CA ALA A 167 -2.76 10.33 10.11
C ALA A 167 -2.63 8.79 10.05
N LEU A 168 -3.37 8.13 9.14
CA LEU A 168 -3.23 6.70 8.89
C LEU A 168 -1.88 6.34 8.26
N ALA A 169 -1.43 7.12 7.26
CA ALA A 169 -0.14 6.91 6.61
C ALA A 169 1.03 7.00 7.60
N ASP A 170 0.97 7.93 8.55
CA ASP A 170 2.01 8.10 9.58
C ASP A 170 2.09 6.89 10.54
N ILE A 171 0.94 6.24 10.84
CA ILE A 171 0.90 4.98 11.61
C ILE A 171 1.46 3.81 10.78
N PHE A 172 1.17 3.75 9.49
CA PHE A 172 1.49 2.60 8.63
C PHE A 172 2.94 2.63 8.13
N ARG A 173 3.51 3.80 7.94
CA ARG A 173 4.87 4.00 7.42
C ARG A 173 5.94 3.23 8.19
N PRO A 174 5.97 3.23 9.53
CA PRO A 174 6.95 2.45 10.29
C PRO A 174 6.86 0.94 10.06
N TYR A 175 5.70 0.45 9.62
CA TYR A 175 5.45 -0.95 9.25
C TYR A 175 5.77 -1.26 7.78
N GLY A 176 6.29 -0.28 7.02
CA GLY A 176 6.60 -0.43 5.59
C GLY A 176 5.37 -0.43 4.69
N ILE A 177 4.22 0.03 5.17
CA ILE A 177 2.95 0.01 4.42
C ILE A 177 2.68 1.40 3.85
N LYS A 178 2.55 1.49 2.52
CA LYS A 178 2.15 2.71 1.81
C LYS A 178 0.64 2.79 1.67
N VAL A 179 0.11 4.01 1.72
CA VAL A 179 -1.31 4.27 1.46
C VAL A 179 -1.55 4.64 0.00
N TYR A 180 -2.64 4.14 -0.53
CA TYR A 180 -3.21 4.43 -1.83
C TYR A 180 -4.65 4.90 -1.64
N LEU A 181 -5.18 5.63 -2.61
CA LEU A 181 -6.57 6.06 -2.61
C LEU A 181 -7.27 5.63 -3.89
N SER A 182 -8.49 5.14 -3.75
CA SER A 182 -9.41 5.10 -4.88
C SER A 182 -9.90 6.51 -5.16
N ILE A 183 -9.93 6.90 -6.44
CA ILE A 183 -10.34 8.24 -6.85
C ILE A 183 -11.53 8.18 -7.80
N ASN A 184 -12.36 9.21 -7.76
CA ASN A 184 -13.40 9.44 -8.75
C ASN A 184 -12.80 10.19 -9.94
N PHE A 185 -13.00 9.68 -11.15
CA PHE A 185 -12.43 10.29 -12.37
C PHE A 185 -12.94 11.71 -12.61
N ALA A 186 -14.19 11.99 -12.22
CA ALA A 186 -14.79 13.32 -12.33
C ALA A 186 -14.44 14.27 -11.16
N SER A 187 -13.43 13.96 -10.34
CA SER A 187 -13.00 14.85 -9.23
C SER A 187 -12.67 16.29 -9.68
N PRO A 188 -12.11 16.56 -10.88
CA PRO A 188 -11.93 17.93 -11.37
C PRO A 188 -13.24 18.72 -11.43
N MET A 189 -14.35 18.08 -11.79
CA MET A 189 -15.68 18.72 -11.82
C MET A 189 -16.24 18.84 -10.39
N GLN A 190 -16.25 17.73 -9.64
CA GLN A 190 -16.97 17.63 -8.36
C GLN A 190 -16.27 18.37 -7.21
N LEU A 191 -14.95 18.43 -7.24
CA LEU A 191 -14.12 19.09 -6.22
C LEU A 191 -13.41 20.32 -6.74
N GLY A 192 -13.05 20.31 -8.03
CA GLY A 192 -12.31 21.40 -8.68
C GLY A 192 -13.20 22.49 -9.30
N GLY A 193 -14.49 22.23 -9.46
CA GLY A 193 -15.44 23.18 -10.06
C GLY A 193 -15.25 23.36 -11.57
N LEU A 194 -14.51 22.46 -12.24
CA LEU A 194 -14.36 22.51 -13.69
C LEU A 194 -15.64 22.03 -14.40
N SER A 195 -15.87 22.47 -15.61
CA SER A 195 -17.03 22.10 -16.43
C SER A 195 -16.89 20.71 -17.07
N THR A 196 -15.70 20.15 -17.07
CA THR A 196 -15.36 18.87 -17.70
C THR A 196 -14.34 18.09 -16.88
N ALA A 197 -14.25 16.77 -17.14
CA ALA A 197 -13.14 15.92 -16.70
C ALA A 197 -12.48 15.24 -17.91
N ASP A 198 -12.59 15.82 -19.13
CA ASP A 198 -11.90 15.33 -20.32
C ASP A 198 -10.37 15.23 -20.05
N PRO A 199 -9.76 14.03 -20.17
CA PRO A 199 -8.36 13.84 -19.87
C PRO A 199 -7.38 14.58 -20.81
N LEU A 200 -7.87 15.12 -21.93
CA LEU A 200 -7.07 15.94 -22.85
C LEU A 200 -7.27 17.45 -22.63
N ASP A 201 -8.19 17.84 -21.76
CA ASP A 201 -8.40 19.24 -21.41
C ASP A 201 -7.23 19.75 -20.56
N LYS A 202 -6.72 20.94 -20.89
CA LYS A 202 -5.53 21.53 -20.25
C LYS A 202 -5.76 21.86 -18.77
N ASP A 203 -6.96 22.32 -18.43
CA ASP A 203 -7.30 22.70 -17.06
C ASP A 203 -7.50 21.45 -16.20
N VAL A 204 -8.06 20.38 -16.75
CA VAL A 204 -8.17 19.07 -16.09
C VAL A 204 -6.78 18.47 -15.81
N ILE A 205 -5.90 18.50 -16.82
CA ILE A 205 -4.51 18.04 -16.65
C ILE A 205 -3.78 18.85 -15.58
N ALA A 206 -3.94 20.18 -15.60
CA ALA A 206 -3.33 21.08 -14.62
C ALA A 206 -3.88 20.81 -13.21
N TRP A 207 -5.18 20.60 -13.08
CA TRP A 207 -5.83 20.27 -11.81
C TRP A 207 -5.27 18.99 -11.20
N TRP A 208 -5.16 17.89 -11.97
CA TRP A 208 -4.60 16.64 -11.48
C TRP A 208 -3.13 16.76 -11.08
N LYS A 209 -2.32 17.50 -11.85
CA LYS A 209 -0.91 17.78 -11.47
C LYS A 209 -0.81 18.56 -10.15
N GLN A 210 -1.67 19.57 -9.97
CA GLN A 210 -1.71 20.35 -8.75
C GLN A 210 -2.22 19.51 -7.57
N LYS A 211 -3.23 18.68 -7.78
CA LYS A 211 -3.75 17.77 -6.75
C LYS A 211 -2.71 16.71 -6.35
N ALA A 212 -1.98 16.13 -7.30
CA ALA A 212 -0.87 15.24 -7.00
C ALA A 212 0.20 15.95 -6.15
N LYS A 213 0.58 17.18 -6.51
CA LYS A 213 1.54 17.98 -5.72
C LYS A 213 1.06 18.20 -4.28
N GLU A 214 -0.23 18.51 -4.09
CA GLU A 214 -0.84 18.68 -2.78
C GLU A 214 -0.77 17.40 -1.95
N ILE A 215 -1.15 16.26 -2.55
CA ILE A 215 -1.11 14.95 -1.87
C ILE A 215 0.31 14.61 -1.44
N TYR A 216 1.31 14.68 -2.34
CA TYR A 216 2.68 14.32 -1.98
C TYR A 216 3.36 15.32 -1.04
N ARG A 217 2.89 16.57 -0.97
CA ARG A 217 3.31 17.50 0.07
C ARG A 217 2.80 17.08 1.44
N THR A 218 1.58 16.56 1.51
CA THR A 218 0.92 16.10 2.75
C THR A 218 1.39 14.70 3.16
N ILE A 219 1.56 13.81 2.19
CA ILE A 219 1.93 12.39 2.38
C ILE A 219 3.09 12.08 1.42
N PRO A 220 4.35 12.32 1.81
CA PRO A 220 5.50 12.23 0.88
C PRO A 220 5.74 10.85 0.28
N ASP A 221 5.32 9.79 0.94
CA ASP A 221 5.43 8.39 0.53
C ASP A 221 4.11 7.81 -0.02
N PHE A 222 3.15 8.65 -0.38
CA PHE A 222 1.88 8.24 -0.99
C PHE A 222 2.12 7.31 -2.18
N GLY A 223 1.41 6.17 -2.22
CA GLY A 223 1.67 5.13 -3.21
C GLY A 223 1.08 5.42 -4.59
N GLY A 224 -0.10 6.02 -4.65
CA GLY A 224 -0.78 6.31 -5.90
C GLY A 224 -2.30 6.10 -5.87
N PHE A 225 -2.88 5.98 -7.06
CA PHE A 225 -4.32 5.91 -7.25
C PHE A 225 -4.79 4.53 -7.72
N LEU A 226 -5.96 4.12 -7.21
CA LEU A 226 -6.79 3.09 -7.80
C LEU A 226 -7.98 3.76 -8.50
N VAL A 227 -8.25 3.37 -9.74
CA VAL A 227 -9.28 4.00 -10.56
C VAL A 227 -10.27 2.96 -11.07
N LYS A 228 -11.55 3.17 -10.77
CA LYS A 228 -12.67 2.52 -11.44
C LYS A 228 -13.31 3.55 -12.37
N ALA A 229 -13.26 3.31 -13.68
CA ALA A 229 -13.75 4.23 -14.68
C ALA A 229 -14.73 3.54 -15.63
N ASN A 230 -15.79 4.25 -16.01
CA ASN A 230 -16.85 3.80 -16.93
C ASN A 230 -17.43 2.41 -16.55
N SER A 231 -17.60 2.18 -15.27
CA SER A 231 -18.12 0.91 -14.76
C SER A 231 -19.06 1.14 -13.59
N GLU A 232 -20.22 0.48 -13.58
CA GLU A 232 -21.22 0.54 -12.50
C GLU A 232 -21.57 1.97 -12.04
N GLY A 233 -21.77 2.88 -12.99
CA GLY A 233 -22.13 4.28 -12.73
C GLY A 233 -20.97 5.17 -12.29
N GLN A 234 -19.73 4.68 -12.27
CA GLN A 234 -18.58 5.53 -12.04
C GLN A 234 -18.16 6.22 -13.33
N PRO A 235 -17.90 7.55 -13.29
CA PRO A 235 -17.48 8.31 -14.47
C PRO A 235 -16.10 7.89 -14.93
N GLY A 236 -15.85 8.09 -16.23
CA GLY A 236 -14.57 7.77 -16.83
C GLY A 236 -14.34 8.50 -18.15
N PRO A 237 -13.21 8.20 -18.83
CA PRO A 237 -12.84 8.87 -20.07
C PRO A 237 -13.88 8.75 -21.20
N CYS A 238 -14.59 7.61 -21.27
CA CYS A 238 -15.58 7.37 -22.33
C CYS A 238 -16.76 8.37 -22.29
N ASP A 239 -17.07 8.95 -21.12
CA ASP A 239 -18.09 9.98 -20.96
C ASP A 239 -17.72 11.29 -21.70
N PHE A 240 -16.44 11.42 -22.06
CA PHE A 240 -15.87 12.57 -22.80
C PHE A 240 -15.38 12.15 -24.20
N ASN A 241 -15.83 11.02 -24.73
CA ASN A 241 -15.37 10.45 -26.01
C ASN A 241 -13.84 10.22 -26.06
N ARG A 242 -13.27 9.77 -24.94
CA ARG A 242 -11.85 9.44 -24.79
C ARG A 242 -11.69 7.97 -24.42
N THR A 243 -10.51 7.43 -24.72
CA THR A 243 -10.13 6.07 -24.40
C THR A 243 -9.70 5.92 -22.94
N HIS A 244 -9.79 4.70 -22.40
CA HIS A 244 -9.24 4.39 -21.09
C HIS A 244 -7.73 4.68 -21.01
N ALA A 245 -6.99 4.47 -22.11
CA ALA A 245 -5.56 4.76 -22.17
C ALA A 245 -5.25 6.26 -21.98
N GLU A 246 -6.03 7.15 -22.61
CA GLU A 246 -5.88 8.60 -22.43
C GLU A 246 -6.13 9.02 -20.98
N GLY A 247 -7.18 8.48 -20.36
CA GLY A 247 -7.47 8.75 -18.96
C GLY A 247 -6.39 8.21 -17.99
N ALA A 248 -5.94 6.99 -18.20
CA ALA A 248 -4.90 6.38 -17.40
C ALA A 248 -3.55 7.11 -17.54
N ASN A 249 -3.17 7.50 -18.77
CA ASN A 249 -1.93 8.22 -19.05
C ASN A 249 -1.93 9.61 -18.41
N MET A 250 -3.05 10.35 -18.46
CA MET A 250 -3.17 11.65 -17.80
C MET A 250 -2.86 11.55 -16.29
N LEU A 251 -3.44 10.56 -15.60
CA LEU A 251 -3.19 10.36 -14.18
C LEU A 251 -1.76 9.86 -13.90
N ALA A 252 -1.24 8.96 -14.74
CA ALA A 252 0.12 8.47 -14.62
C ALA A 252 1.14 9.61 -14.79
N ASP A 253 0.92 10.51 -15.73
CA ASP A 253 1.77 11.70 -15.94
C ASP A 253 1.72 12.66 -14.74
N ALA A 254 0.56 12.81 -14.11
CA ALA A 254 0.43 13.62 -12.90
C ALA A 254 1.23 13.02 -11.70
N LEU A 255 1.28 11.69 -11.58
CA LEU A 255 1.99 10.99 -10.49
C LEU A 255 3.48 10.73 -10.80
N LYS A 256 3.90 10.76 -12.08
CA LYS A 256 5.25 10.43 -12.53
C LYS A 256 6.39 11.14 -11.78
N PRO A 257 6.32 12.45 -11.46
CA PRO A 257 7.37 13.14 -10.72
C PRO A 257 7.64 12.54 -9.32
N TYR A 258 6.65 11.87 -8.76
CA TYR A 258 6.66 11.29 -7.42
C TYR A 258 6.84 9.78 -7.42
N LYS A 259 6.95 9.14 -8.59
CA LYS A 259 6.99 7.68 -8.78
C LYS A 259 5.74 6.97 -8.23
N GLY A 260 4.60 7.65 -8.22
CA GLY A 260 3.32 7.07 -7.85
C GLY A 260 2.78 6.14 -8.95
N ILE A 261 1.95 5.18 -8.55
CA ILE A 261 1.39 4.14 -9.41
C ILE A 261 -0.09 4.44 -9.66
N VAL A 262 -0.53 4.25 -10.89
CA VAL A 262 -1.96 4.22 -11.24
C VAL A 262 -2.36 2.75 -11.45
N MET A 263 -3.28 2.27 -10.63
CA MET A 263 -3.92 0.97 -10.79
C MET A 263 -5.27 1.20 -11.48
N TRP A 264 -5.32 0.92 -12.77
CA TRP A 264 -6.51 1.12 -13.57
C TRP A 264 -7.31 -0.18 -13.65
N ARG A 265 -8.55 -0.17 -13.15
CA ARG A 265 -9.41 -1.35 -13.23
C ARG A 265 -9.95 -1.49 -14.66
N ALA A 266 -9.46 -2.51 -15.33
CA ALA A 266 -9.88 -2.91 -16.67
C ALA A 266 -11.18 -3.74 -16.65
N PHE A 267 -12.17 -3.33 -15.88
CA PHE A 267 -13.41 -4.08 -15.71
C PHE A 267 -14.49 -3.47 -16.60
N VAL A 268 -14.84 -4.17 -17.66
CA VAL A 268 -15.82 -3.72 -18.65
C VAL A 268 -17.01 -4.68 -18.64
N TYR A 269 -18.19 -4.17 -18.27
CA TYR A 269 -19.43 -4.95 -18.26
C TYR A 269 -20.17 -4.93 -19.59
N SER A 270 -19.88 -3.94 -20.48
CA SER A 270 -20.56 -3.84 -21.75
C SER A 270 -20.14 -4.97 -22.71
N PRO A 271 -21.06 -5.80 -23.21
CA PRO A 271 -20.74 -6.87 -24.16
C PRO A 271 -20.35 -6.32 -25.55
N THR A 272 -20.66 -5.07 -25.84
CA THR A 272 -20.38 -4.42 -27.13
C THR A 272 -19.07 -3.64 -27.14
N ASP A 273 -18.36 -3.56 -26.02
CA ASP A 273 -17.13 -2.80 -25.90
C ASP A 273 -15.96 -3.61 -26.50
N ALA A 274 -15.32 -3.07 -27.52
CA ALA A 274 -14.17 -3.69 -28.16
C ALA A 274 -12.99 -3.90 -27.18
N ASP A 275 -12.86 -3.01 -26.20
CA ASP A 275 -11.83 -3.10 -25.15
C ASP A 275 -12.02 -4.35 -24.28
N ARG A 276 -13.27 -4.82 -24.09
CA ARG A 276 -13.56 -6.04 -23.34
C ARG A 276 -12.94 -7.28 -23.97
N ALA A 277 -13.07 -7.42 -25.29
CA ALA A 277 -12.49 -8.54 -26.01
C ALA A 277 -10.96 -8.49 -25.92
N CYS A 278 -10.36 -7.34 -26.09
CA CYS A 278 -8.92 -7.13 -25.94
C CYS A 278 -8.43 -7.50 -24.55
N LEU A 279 -9.07 -7.01 -23.49
CA LEU A 279 -8.67 -7.28 -22.11
C LEU A 279 -8.86 -8.75 -21.70
N LEU A 280 -9.94 -9.39 -22.13
CA LEU A 280 -10.22 -10.79 -21.80
C LEU A 280 -9.31 -11.78 -22.53
N TYR A 281 -8.90 -11.47 -23.76
CA TYR A 281 -8.12 -12.37 -24.60
C TYR A 281 -6.61 -12.09 -24.63
N THR A 282 -6.18 -10.90 -24.21
CA THR A 282 -4.76 -10.49 -24.24
C THR A 282 -4.12 -10.33 -22.86
N SER A 283 -4.93 -10.20 -21.81
CA SER A 283 -4.39 -10.22 -20.44
C SER A 283 -3.91 -11.63 -20.08
N PRO A 284 -2.69 -11.81 -19.56
CA PRO A 284 -2.29 -13.10 -19.04
C PRO A 284 -3.25 -13.48 -17.92
N SER A 285 -3.75 -14.71 -17.99
CA SER A 285 -4.51 -15.30 -16.88
C SER A 285 -3.62 -15.35 -15.65
N PRO A 286 -4.12 -15.06 -14.45
CA PRO A 286 -3.34 -15.19 -13.21
C PRO A 286 -2.89 -16.62 -12.96
#